data_ad41f770a9b0735bfe461d7e03de0836
#
_entry.id   ad41f770a9b0735bfe461d7e03de0836
#
_cell.length_a   1.000
_cell.length_b   1.000
_cell.length_c   1.000
_cell.angle_alpha   90.00
_cell.angle_beta   90.00
_cell.angle_gamma   90.00
#
_symmetry.space_group_name_H-M   'P 1'
#
loop_
_entity.id
_entity.type
_entity.pdbx_description
1 polymer ?
#
loop_
_entity_poly.entity_id
_entity_poly.type
_entity_poly.pdbx_seq_one_letter_code
_entity_poly.pdbx_strand_id
1 'polypeptide(L)'
;EWVEYMTFDGVSPMADLRAENGHEKPWTVDFFGIGNENWGCGGNMNPEFYGNMYRRYQTFVRDYDGNKKIRKIACGANSDDYEWTQEVMKACFRRISPQQHGMMDGLSLHYYTVPETWDHKGSATEFAEKDWYKTMKKTMYMEELIRRHSAIMDQYDPDKKVGMIV
;
A
#
# COMPACT_ATOMS: atom_id res chain seq x y z
N GLU A 1 14.14 -8.37 -11.42
CA GLU A 1 14.11 -7.83 -12.78
C GLU A 1 13.45 -6.45 -12.84
N TRP A 2 12.13 -6.30 -12.55
CA TRP A 2 11.42 -5.01 -12.71
C TRP A 2 12.03 -3.88 -11.88
N VAL A 3 12.26 -4.09 -10.57
CA VAL A 3 12.89 -3.09 -9.70
C VAL A 3 14.32 -2.78 -10.17
N GLU A 4 15.06 -3.80 -10.58
CA GLU A 4 16.40 -3.67 -11.16
C GLU A 4 16.39 -2.83 -12.44
N TYR A 5 15.45 -3.13 -13.36
CA TYR A 5 15.26 -2.33 -14.57
C TYR A 5 15.05 -0.84 -14.27
N MET A 6 14.23 -0.54 -13.26
CA MET A 6 13.94 0.85 -12.92
C MET A 6 15.06 1.56 -12.18
N THR A 7 15.78 0.87 -11.29
CA THR A 7 16.57 1.57 -10.25
C THR A 7 18.06 1.27 -10.27
N PHE A 8 18.52 0.24 -11.00
CA PHE A 8 19.94 -0.12 -10.98
C PHE A 8 20.77 0.73 -11.94
N ASP A 9 21.81 1.41 -11.40
CA ASP A 9 22.77 2.25 -12.16
C ASP A 9 24.08 1.51 -12.49
N GLY A 10 24.05 0.20 -12.48
CA GLY A 10 25.20 -0.64 -12.82
C GLY A 10 25.00 -1.36 -14.15
N VAL A 11 25.87 -2.35 -14.41
CA VAL A 11 25.81 -3.21 -15.59
C VAL A 11 25.00 -4.47 -15.27
N SER A 12 23.89 -4.66 -15.95
CA SER A 12 23.07 -5.87 -15.87
C SER A 12 22.15 -5.98 -17.08
N PRO A 13 21.62 -7.18 -17.39
CA PRO A 13 20.68 -7.35 -18.49
C PRO A 13 19.45 -6.43 -18.40
N MET A 14 19.00 -6.09 -17.19
CA MET A 14 17.85 -5.20 -16.99
C MET A 14 18.23 -3.73 -17.18
N ALA A 15 19.43 -3.31 -16.76
CA ALA A 15 19.93 -1.97 -17.00
C ALA A 15 20.22 -1.76 -18.51
N ASP A 16 20.78 -2.76 -19.17
CA ASP A 16 21.03 -2.73 -20.63
C ASP A 16 19.71 -2.65 -21.39
N LEU A 17 18.71 -3.45 -21.04
CA LEU A 17 17.37 -3.39 -21.63
C LEU A 17 16.71 -2.02 -21.44
N ARG A 18 16.89 -1.39 -20.28
CA ARG A 18 16.41 -0.02 -20.04
C ARG A 18 17.05 0.97 -21.02
N ALA A 19 18.37 0.86 -21.19
CA ALA A 19 19.11 1.72 -22.10
C ALA A 19 18.68 1.49 -23.57
N GLU A 20 18.51 0.23 -23.99
CA GLU A 20 17.98 -0.13 -25.32
C GLU A 20 16.59 0.45 -25.56
N ASN A 21 15.75 0.52 -24.51
CA ASN A 21 14.44 1.15 -24.56
C ASN A 21 14.49 2.70 -24.52
N GLY A 22 15.69 3.29 -24.59
CA GLY A 22 15.90 4.73 -24.71
C GLY A 22 16.05 5.47 -23.37
N HIS A 23 16.24 4.76 -22.26
CA HIS A 23 16.42 5.39 -20.95
C HIS A 23 17.69 4.89 -20.25
N GLU A 24 18.81 5.53 -20.50
CA GLU A 24 20.11 5.10 -19.97
C GLU A 24 20.19 5.19 -18.43
N LYS A 25 19.70 6.27 -17.85
CA LYS A 25 19.78 6.51 -16.40
C LYS A 25 18.62 5.85 -15.65
N PRO A 26 18.84 5.31 -14.46
CA PRO A 26 17.76 4.78 -13.64
C PRO A 26 16.85 5.89 -13.10
N TRP A 27 15.62 5.50 -12.76
CA TRP A 27 14.71 6.34 -11.99
C TRP A 27 14.97 6.19 -10.50
N THR A 28 14.65 7.25 -9.78
CA THR A 28 14.56 7.18 -8.33
C THR A 28 13.17 6.74 -7.93
N VAL A 29 13.08 5.62 -7.22
CA VAL A 29 11.84 5.08 -6.68
C VAL A 29 11.90 5.16 -5.16
N ASP A 30 11.07 6.01 -4.57
CA ASP A 30 11.01 6.20 -3.11
C ASP A 30 10.09 5.18 -2.43
N PHE A 31 9.00 4.83 -3.10
CA PHE A 31 7.96 3.92 -2.60
C PHE A 31 7.64 2.87 -3.65
N PHE A 32 7.44 1.65 -3.19
CA PHE A 32 7.03 0.54 -4.05
C PHE A 32 5.85 -0.20 -3.42
N GLY A 33 4.70 -0.15 -4.09
CA GLY A 33 3.51 -0.90 -3.69
C GLY A 33 3.63 -2.37 -4.05
N ILE A 34 3.41 -3.25 -3.08
CA ILE A 34 3.45 -4.70 -3.26
C ILE A 34 2.02 -5.23 -3.16
N GLY A 35 1.33 -5.11 -4.27
CA GLY A 35 -0.10 -5.35 -4.40
C GLY A 35 -0.93 -4.07 -4.37
N ASN A 36 -2.17 -4.20 -4.83
CA ASN A 36 -3.19 -3.17 -4.81
C ASN A 36 -4.56 -3.84 -4.79
N GLU A 37 -5.41 -3.45 -3.84
CA GLU A 37 -6.79 -3.96 -3.69
C GLU A 37 -6.88 -5.49 -3.76
N ASN A 38 -5.95 -6.18 -3.07
CA ASN A 38 -5.84 -7.62 -3.13
C ASN A 38 -7.05 -8.36 -2.53
N TRP A 39 -7.83 -7.67 -1.71
CA TRP A 39 -9.14 -8.12 -1.22
C TRP A 39 -10.22 -8.17 -2.32
N GLY A 40 -10.01 -7.48 -3.42
CA GLY A 40 -10.93 -7.38 -4.56
C GLY A 40 -10.24 -7.65 -5.89
N CYS A 41 -10.24 -6.65 -6.79
CA CYS A 41 -9.73 -6.77 -8.17
C CYS A 41 -8.24 -7.14 -8.24
N GLY A 42 -7.46 -6.90 -7.19
CA GLY A 42 -6.04 -7.27 -7.11
C GLY A 42 -5.78 -8.72 -6.71
N GLY A 43 -6.79 -9.62 -6.77
CA GLY A 43 -6.54 -11.04 -6.56
C GLY A 43 -7.59 -11.79 -5.72
N ASN A 44 -8.61 -11.11 -5.21
CA ASN A 44 -9.69 -11.69 -4.39
C ASN A 44 -9.15 -12.57 -3.25
N MET A 45 -8.16 -12.05 -2.54
CA MET A 45 -7.44 -12.76 -1.48
C MET A 45 -8.09 -12.48 -0.12
N ASN A 46 -7.96 -13.43 0.79
CA ASN A 46 -8.16 -13.15 2.20
C ASN A 46 -6.89 -12.49 2.81
N PRO A 47 -6.99 -11.79 3.94
CA PRO A 47 -5.88 -11.00 4.48
C PRO A 47 -4.68 -11.84 4.92
N GLU A 48 -4.88 -13.04 5.44
CA GLU A 48 -3.79 -13.94 5.84
C GLU A 48 -3.00 -14.41 4.63
N PHE A 49 -3.67 -14.83 3.56
CA PHE A 49 -3.02 -15.24 2.32
C PHE A 49 -2.25 -14.09 1.70
N TYR A 50 -2.85 -12.90 1.61
CA TYR A 50 -2.16 -11.71 1.13
C TYR A 50 -0.91 -11.40 1.97
N GLY A 51 -1.02 -11.39 3.30
CA GLY A 51 0.10 -11.14 4.19
C GLY A 51 1.26 -12.11 3.98
N ASN A 52 0.97 -13.39 3.77
CA ASN A 52 1.97 -14.40 3.43
C ASN A 52 2.61 -14.17 2.05
N MET A 53 1.81 -13.79 1.05
CA MET A 53 2.31 -13.44 -0.28
C MET A 53 3.14 -12.16 -0.25
N TYR A 54 2.71 -11.13 0.49
CA TYR A 54 3.48 -9.91 0.71
C TYR A 54 4.87 -10.23 1.30
N ARG A 55 4.93 -11.04 2.35
CA ARG A 55 6.19 -11.50 2.98
C ARG A 55 7.15 -12.10 1.96
N ARG A 56 6.62 -12.88 1.02
CA ARG A 56 7.42 -13.50 -0.03
C ARG A 56 7.88 -12.47 -1.07
N TYR A 57 6.95 -11.70 -1.63
CA TYR A 57 7.26 -10.80 -2.75
C TYR A 57 8.11 -9.60 -2.35
N GLN A 58 7.98 -9.09 -1.13
CA GLN A 58 8.79 -7.99 -0.66
C GLN A 58 10.30 -8.30 -0.67
N THR A 59 10.69 -9.56 -0.64
CA THR A 59 12.11 -9.98 -0.71
C THR A 59 12.74 -9.71 -2.08
N PHE A 60 11.93 -9.58 -3.11
CA PHE A 60 12.38 -9.28 -4.48
C PHE A 60 12.46 -7.78 -4.77
N VAL A 61 11.92 -6.95 -3.90
CA VAL A 61 12.09 -5.49 -3.95
C VAL A 61 13.38 -5.16 -3.22
N ARG A 62 14.47 -5.07 -3.97
CA ARG A 62 15.82 -4.84 -3.45
C ARG A 62 16.25 -3.40 -3.68
N ASP A 63 17.06 -2.88 -2.79
CA ASP A 63 17.74 -1.61 -2.95
C ASP A 63 18.95 -1.82 -3.87
N TYR A 64 18.80 -1.50 -5.15
CA TYR A 64 19.89 -1.57 -6.12
C TYR A 64 20.77 -0.32 -6.10
N ASP A 65 20.20 0.83 -5.72
CA ASP A 65 20.97 2.03 -5.39
C ASP A 65 21.44 1.92 -3.93
N GLY A 66 22.73 1.70 -3.72
CA GLY A 66 23.32 1.54 -2.39
C GLY A 66 23.16 2.73 -1.45
N ASN A 67 22.71 3.87 -1.96
CA ASN A 67 22.50 5.11 -1.19
C ASN A 67 21.03 5.38 -0.86
N LYS A 68 20.09 4.61 -1.41
CA LYS A 68 18.67 4.89 -1.28
C LYS A 68 17.84 3.63 -1.04
N LYS A 69 17.15 3.61 0.09
CA LYS A 69 16.20 2.54 0.43
C LYS A 69 14.85 2.78 -0.24
N ILE A 70 14.34 1.78 -0.93
CA ILE A 70 12.96 1.74 -1.41
C ILE A 70 12.03 1.39 -0.26
N ARG A 71 11.08 2.26 0.04
CA ARG A 71 10.06 2.01 1.06
C ARG A 71 8.96 1.12 0.50
N LYS A 72 8.70 0.00 1.19
CA LYS A 72 7.77 -1.05 0.77
C LYS A 72 6.40 -0.82 1.37
N ILE A 73 5.41 -0.68 0.51
CA ILE A 73 4.03 -0.41 0.91
C ILE A 73 3.19 -1.67 0.71
N ALA A 74 2.61 -2.16 1.78
CA ALA A 74 1.66 -3.26 1.72
C ALA A 74 0.25 -2.76 1.34
N CYS A 75 -0.53 -3.61 0.66
CA CYS A 75 -1.93 -3.34 0.40
C CYS A 75 -2.72 -3.43 1.71
N GLY A 76 -3.29 -2.31 2.11
CA GLY A 76 -4.15 -2.20 3.28
C GLY A 76 -5.63 -2.33 2.94
N ALA A 77 -6.45 -1.95 3.90
CA ALA A 77 -7.87 -2.21 3.92
C ALA A 77 -8.69 -1.37 2.93
N ASN A 78 -9.86 -1.90 2.58
CA ASN A 78 -10.94 -1.14 1.97
C ASN A 78 -11.82 -0.55 3.08
N SER A 79 -11.83 0.78 3.19
CA SER A 79 -12.66 1.50 4.17
C SER A 79 -12.48 0.94 5.60
N ASP A 80 -13.55 0.49 6.22
CA ASP A 80 -13.62 0.00 7.59
C ASP A 80 -13.42 -1.52 7.75
N ASP A 81 -12.76 -2.14 6.78
CA ASP A 81 -12.31 -3.52 6.93
C ASP A 81 -11.11 -3.61 7.91
N TYR A 82 -11.42 -3.46 9.19
CA TYR A 82 -10.43 -3.50 10.26
C TYR A 82 -9.80 -4.89 10.43
N GLU A 83 -10.52 -5.94 10.04
CA GLU A 83 -10.02 -7.31 10.06
C GLU A 83 -8.87 -7.48 9.06
N TRP A 84 -8.99 -6.91 7.87
CA TRP A 84 -7.90 -6.89 6.89
C TRP A 84 -6.62 -6.30 7.48
N THR A 85 -6.72 -5.11 8.08
CA THR A 85 -5.56 -4.46 8.71
C THR A 85 -4.96 -5.33 9.81
N GLN A 86 -5.80 -5.88 10.69
CA GLN A 86 -5.34 -6.72 11.81
C GLN A 86 -4.60 -7.96 11.32
N GLU A 87 -5.18 -8.71 10.38
CA GLU A 87 -4.61 -9.98 9.93
C GLU A 87 -3.36 -9.76 9.06
N VAL A 88 -3.31 -8.72 8.23
CA VAL A 88 -2.10 -8.37 7.47
C VAL A 88 -0.97 -7.97 8.41
N MET A 89 -1.22 -7.10 9.39
CA MET A 89 -0.22 -6.72 10.39
C MET A 89 0.27 -7.93 11.17
N LYS A 90 -0.64 -8.78 11.66
CA LYS A 90 -0.32 -10.01 12.37
C LYS A 90 0.54 -10.96 11.54
N ALA A 91 0.20 -11.19 10.27
CA ALA A 91 0.97 -12.05 9.37
C ALA A 91 2.38 -11.51 9.12
N CYS A 92 2.52 -10.20 8.93
CA CYS A 92 3.80 -9.56 8.61
C CYS A 92 4.70 -9.35 9.84
N PHE A 93 4.12 -9.14 11.04
CA PHE A 93 4.88 -8.89 12.27
C PHE A 93 5.02 -10.12 13.17
N ARG A 94 4.44 -11.25 12.79
CA ARG A 94 4.66 -12.51 13.50
C ARG A 94 6.12 -12.91 13.41
N ARG A 95 6.82 -12.89 14.53
CA ARG A 95 8.20 -13.39 14.61
C ARG A 95 8.20 -14.92 14.56
N ILE A 96 8.83 -15.49 13.54
CA ILE A 96 9.13 -16.90 13.44
C ILE A 96 10.60 -17.16 13.80
N SER A 97 11.47 -16.18 13.54
CA SER A 97 12.88 -16.22 13.92
C SER A 97 13.39 -14.81 14.24
N PRO A 98 14.54 -14.68 14.94
CA PRO A 98 15.15 -13.38 15.23
C PRO A 98 15.50 -12.56 13.98
N GLN A 99 15.66 -13.21 12.83
CA GLN A 99 15.97 -12.57 11.55
C GLN A 99 14.70 -12.00 10.86
N GLN A 100 13.51 -12.37 11.36
CA GLN A 100 12.24 -11.88 10.82
C GLN A 100 11.78 -10.69 11.67
N HIS A 101 11.79 -9.55 11.08
CA HIS A 101 11.32 -8.29 11.64
C HIS A 101 10.50 -7.54 10.58
N GLY A 102 9.94 -6.42 10.96
CA GLY A 102 9.06 -5.62 10.12
C GLY A 102 9.51 -5.54 8.67
N MET A 103 8.64 -5.94 7.77
CA MET A 103 8.93 -6.11 6.35
C MET A 103 8.34 -5.01 5.51
N MET A 104 7.51 -4.15 6.09
CA MET A 104 6.86 -3.03 5.43
C MET A 104 7.26 -1.71 6.06
N ASP A 105 7.29 -0.68 5.23
CA ASP A 105 7.49 0.70 5.65
C ASP A 105 6.16 1.47 5.66
N GLY A 106 5.13 0.92 5.02
CA GLY A 106 3.79 1.49 5.02
C GLY A 106 2.71 0.47 4.71
N LEU A 107 1.49 0.79 5.15
CA LEU A 107 0.25 0.07 4.86
C LEU A 107 -0.73 1.04 4.23
N SER A 108 -1.28 0.71 3.06
CA SER A 108 -2.22 1.60 2.39
C SER A 108 -3.61 1.53 3.05
N LEU A 109 -4.41 2.58 2.83
CA LEU A 109 -5.82 2.61 3.18
C LEU A 109 -6.59 3.16 1.99
N HIS A 110 -7.61 2.43 1.55
CA HIS A 110 -8.45 2.80 0.42
C HIS A 110 -9.83 3.24 0.91
N TYR A 111 -10.22 4.44 0.55
CA TYR A 111 -11.54 4.96 0.84
C TYR A 111 -12.03 5.88 -0.27
N TYR A 112 -13.22 5.61 -0.78
CA TYR A 112 -13.90 6.49 -1.73
C TYR A 112 -15.05 7.21 -1.07
N THR A 113 -14.99 8.54 -1.05
CA THR A 113 -16.11 9.36 -0.61
C THR A 113 -17.11 9.50 -1.76
N VAL A 114 -18.25 8.85 -1.63
CA VAL A 114 -19.38 8.99 -2.58
C VAL A 114 -20.62 9.41 -1.82
N PRO A 115 -21.46 10.32 -2.37
CA PRO A 115 -22.61 10.88 -1.64
C PRO A 115 -23.68 9.83 -1.31
N GLU A 116 -23.90 8.85 -2.16
CA GLU A 116 -24.89 7.77 -1.96
C GLU A 116 -24.22 6.41 -1.86
N THR A 117 -24.32 5.60 -2.92
CA THR A 117 -23.72 4.27 -3.02
C THR A 117 -22.74 4.22 -4.19
N TRP A 118 -22.02 3.13 -4.30
CA TRP A 118 -21.07 2.93 -5.41
C TRP A 118 -21.74 3.01 -6.78
N ASP A 119 -22.97 2.50 -6.89
CA ASP A 119 -23.74 2.51 -8.15
C ASP A 119 -24.48 3.84 -8.38
N HIS A 120 -24.62 4.67 -7.34
CA HIS A 120 -25.33 5.96 -7.38
C HIS A 120 -24.44 7.07 -6.79
N LYS A 121 -23.42 7.45 -7.53
CA LYS A 121 -22.42 8.44 -7.07
C LYS A 121 -22.92 9.88 -7.16
N GLY A 122 -24.03 10.12 -7.86
CA GLY A 122 -24.51 11.47 -8.17
C GLY A 122 -23.77 12.13 -9.33
N SER A 123 -24.24 13.32 -9.73
CA SER A 123 -23.59 14.13 -10.75
C SER A 123 -22.41 14.90 -10.16
N ALA A 124 -21.31 14.98 -10.91
CA ALA A 124 -20.14 15.77 -10.51
C ALA A 124 -20.33 17.28 -10.75
N THR A 125 -21.26 17.66 -11.62
CA THR A 125 -21.48 19.05 -12.05
C THR A 125 -22.89 19.57 -11.77
N GLU A 126 -23.88 18.69 -11.72
CA GLU A 126 -25.29 19.04 -11.50
C GLU A 126 -25.76 18.40 -10.19
N PHE A 127 -25.47 19.05 -9.07
CA PHE A 127 -25.81 18.59 -7.73
C PHE A 127 -26.44 19.71 -6.92
N ALA A 128 -27.32 19.35 -6.01
CA ALA A 128 -27.91 20.31 -5.08
C ALA A 128 -27.00 20.57 -3.87
N GLU A 129 -27.19 21.70 -3.20
CA GLU A 129 -26.43 22.07 -1.99
C GLU A 129 -26.44 20.97 -0.92
N LYS A 130 -27.57 20.29 -0.74
CA LYS A 130 -27.68 19.14 0.18
C LYS A 130 -26.72 17.99 -0.15
N ASP A 131 -26.44 17.74 -1.44
CA ASP A 131 -25.56 16.66 -1.89
C ASP A 131 -24.10 17.03 -1.63
N TRP A 132 -23.76 18.32 -1.73
CA TRP A 132 -22.48 18.86 -1.32
C TRP A 132 -22.23 18.59 0.18
N TYR A 133 -23.13 19.04 1.04
CA TYR A 133 -22.99 18.83 2.49
C TYR A 133 -22.95 17.35 2.88
N LYS A 134 -23.71 16.50 2.17
CA LYS A 134 -23.70 15.07 2.39
C LYS A 134 -22.32 14.45 2.07
N THR A 135 -21.72 14.87 0.95
CA THR A 135 -20.38 14.43 0.55
C THR A 135 -19.34 14.91 1.56
N MET A 136 -19.38 16.18 1.96
CA MET A 136 -18.47 16.73 2.97
C MET A 136 -18.56 15.98 4.30
N LYS A 137 -19.78 15.66 4.76
CA LYS A 137 -19.97 14.88 5.97
C LYS A 137 -19.37 13.48 5.87
N LYS A 138 -19.53 12.83 4.71
CA LYS A 138 -18.92 11.50 4.49
C LYS A 138 -17.41 11.56 4.42
N THR A 139 -16.83 12.63 3.87
CA THR A 139 -15.37 12.82 3.85
C THR A 139 -14.77 12.84 5.25
N MET A 140 -15.48 13.38 6.23
CA MET A 140 -15.02 13.40 7.63
C MET A 140 -14.89 12.00 8.26
N TYR A 141 -15.48 10.98 7.66
CA TYR A 141 -15.31 9.60 8.11
C TYR A 141 -13.85 9.12 7.99
N MET A 142 -13.05 9.74 7.13
CA MET A 142 -11.62 9.45 6.98
C MET A 142 -10.86 9.59 8.31
N GLU A 143 -11.22 10.56 9.16
CA GLU A 143 -10.59 10.72 10.48
C GLU A 143 -10.80 9.49 11.36
N GLU A 144 -12.01 8.94 11.37
CA GLU A 144 -12.31 7.72 12.13
C GLU A 144 -11.55 6.52 11.56
N LEU A 145 -11.53 6.37 10.24
CA LEU A 145 -10.80 5.29 9.58
C LEU A 145 -9.32 5.33 9.94
N ILE A 146 -8.67 6.47 9.79
CA ILE A 146 -7.26 6.66 10.15
C ILE A 146 -7.04 6.30 11.63
N ARG A 147 -7.82 6.84 12.52
CA ARG A 147 -7.69 6.61 13.96
C ARG A 147 -7.82 5.13 14.34
N ARG A 148 -8.80 4.43 13.78
CA ARG A 148 -9.07 3.02 14.11
C ARG A 148 -8.04 2.08 13.50
N HIS A 149 -7.69 2.26 12.22
CA HIS A 149 -6.63 1.47 11.60
C HIS A 149 -5.27 1.70 12.27
N SER A 150 -4.93 2.96 12.60
CA SER A 150 -3.70 3.26 13.35
C SER A 150 -3.66 2.58 14.71
N ALA A 151 -4.78 2.55 15.43
CA ALA A 151 -4.85 1.87 16.72
C ALA A 151 -4.63 0.35 16.62
N ILE A 152 -5.03 -0.26 15.50
CA ILE A 152 -4.74 -1.67 15.22
C ILE A 152 -3.26 -1.84 14.86
N MET A 153 -2.71 -0.98 14.00
CA MET A 153 -1.29 -1.01 13.62
C MET A 153 -0.38 -0.89 14.84
N ASP A 154 -0.69 0.01 15.77
CA ASP A 154 0.07 0.26 17.01
C ASP A 154 0.21 -1.00 17.89
N GLN A 155 -0.71 -1.97 17.79
CA GLN A 155 -0.62 -3.23 18.54
C GLN A 155 0.54 -4.12 18.04
N TYR A 156 0.90 -4.00 16.78
CA TYR A 156 1.95 -4.80 16.13
C TYR A 156 3.24 -4.01 15.90
N ASP A 157 3.13 -2.71 15.80
CA ASP A 157 4.23 -1.75 15.60
C ASP A 157 4.15 -0.60 16.65
N PRO A 158 4.45 -0.88 17.92
CA PRO A 158 4.37 0.12 18.99
C PRO A 158 5.36 1.29 18.79
N ASP A 159 6.43 1.08 18.03
CA ASP A 159 7.42 2.11 17.70
C ASP A 159 6.96 3.02 16.54
N LYS A 160 5.80 2.74 15.94
CA LYS A 160 5.19 3.52 14.83
C LYS A 160 6.12 3.73 13.63
N LYS A 161 6.81 2.69 13.24
CA LYS A 161 7.74 2.70 12.10
C LYS A 161 7.01 2.52 10.76
N VAL A 162 5.83 1.91 10.79
CA VAL A 162 4.99 1.69 9.61
C VAL A 162 4.06 2.88 9.44
N GLY A 163 4.23 3.62 8.34
CA GLY A 163 3.33 4.72 7.98
C GLY A 163 2.00 4.22 7.40
N MET A 164 0.93 4.98 7.63
CA MET A 164 -0.31 4.80 6.87
C MET A 164 -0.24 5.64 5.61
N ILE A 165 -0.59 5.05 4.47
CA ILE A 165 -0.61 5.69 3.16
C ILE A 165 -2.06 5.77 2.69
N VAL A 166 -2.60 6.96 2.56
CA VAL A 166 -3.99 7.20 2.17
C VAL A 166 -4.06 7.73 0.75
#